data_317caa95b8613a949dd1981b6dc721e6
#
_entry.id   317caa95b8613a949dd1981b6dc721e6
#
_cell.length_a   1.000
_cell.length_b   1.000
_cell.length_c   1.000
_cell.angle_alpha   90.00
_cell.angle_beta   90.00
_cell.angle_gamma   90.00
#
_symmetry.space_group_name_H-M   'P 1'
#
loop_
_entity.id
_entity.type
_entity.pdbx_description
1 polymer ?
#
loop_
_entity_poly.entity_id
_entity_poly.type
_entity_poly.pdbx_seq_one_letter_code
_entity_poly.pdbx_strand_id
1 'polypeptide(L)'
;MAMLFVPGFMLDTDLWRDVVPALSDYGPATYADLSQDGSIEAMARRTLMDAPDRFILTGFSMGGYVAREIVRQAPDRVTALILIATSARGDSDVERQRKAVVAGQAAGTAFKGLSRSAILSSLHPDNAGRTDILDRIQAAGYRMGGDTFRRQSLIERRDERDALASIQCPSLVIAGEEDRLRSRAEALELHIGLVGSSFEVVADTGHMVPMEAPQRLATIIREWLAQQKAEA
;
A
#
# COMPACT_ATOMS: atom_id res chain seq x y z
N MET A 1 -5.73 -4.35 20.75
CA MET A 1 -5.71 -3.39 19.62
C MET A 1 -5.79 -4.24 18.34
N ALA A 2 -6.31 -3.76 17.26
CA ALA A 2 -6.38 -4.52 15.99
C ALA A 2 -5.45 -3.88 14.95
N MET A 3 -5.10 -4.63 13.91
CA MET A 3 -4.35 -4.12 12.77
C MET A 3 -5.22 -4.20 11.50
N LEU A 4 -5.28 -3.12 10.74
CA LEU A 4 -5.97 -3.05 9.45
C LEU A 4 -4.96 -2.89 8.32
N PHE A 5 -4.97 -3.82 7.38
CA PHE A 5 -4.05 -3.87 6.24
C PHE A 5 -4.77 -3.52 4.94
N VAL A 6 -4.24 -2.55 4.22
CA VAL A 6 -4.79 -2.04 2.96
C VAL A 6 -3.81 -2.38 1.82
N PRO A 7 -4.19 -3.29 0.89
CA PRO A 7 -3.30 -3.75 -0.18
C PRO A 7 -3.12 -2.70 -1.29
N GLY A 8 -2.20 -2.98 -2.20
CA GLY A 8 -1.94 -2.18 -3.39
C GLY A 8 -2.83 -2.53 -4.59
N PHE A 9 -2.49 -1.92 -5.74
CA PHE A 9 -3.14 -2.17 -7.02
C PHE A 9 -3.07 -3.66 -7.41
N MET A 10 -4.23 -4.25 -7.72
CA MET A 10 -4.37 -5.65 -8.14
C MET A 10 -3.81 -6.68 -7.15
N LEU A 11 -3.76 -6.34 -5.88
CA LEU A 11 -3.32 -7.19 -4.79
C LEU A 11 -4.45 -7.42 -3.78
N ASP A 12 -4.35 -8.51 -3.03
CA ASP A 12 -5.30 -8.92 -2.01
C ASP A 12 -4.58 -9.25 -0.68
N THR A 13 -5.26 -9.99 0.19
CA THR A 13 -4.74 -10.37 1.52
C THR A 13 -3.45 -11.19 1.47
N ASP A 14 -3.19 -11.92 0.35
CA ASP A 14 -1.98 -12.72 0.20
C ASP A 14 -0.68 -11.88 0.24
N LEU A 15 -0.77 -10.59 -0.06
CA LEU A 15 0.35 -9.64 0.11
C LEU A 15 0.96 -9.70 1.52
N TRP A 16 0.12 -9.90 2.53
CA TRP A 16 0.49 -9.79 3.94
C TRP A 16 0.78 -11.13 4.62
N ARG A 17 0.64 -12.24 3.90
CA ARG A 17 0.72 -13.61 4.43
C ARG A 17 1.98 -13.88 5.26
N ASP A 18 3.13 -13.35 4.81
CA ASP A 18 4.41 -13.63 5.44
C ASP A 18 4.82 -12.55 6.48
N VAL A 19 4.09 -11.43 6.54
CA VAL A 19 4.33 -10.32 7.47
C VAL A 19 3.49 -10.47 8.74
N VAL A 20 2.19 -10.74 8.58
CA VAL A 20 1.19 -10.73 9.66
C VAL A 20 1.50 -11.69 10.81
N PRO A 21 1.99 -12.92 10.58
CA PRO A 21 2.30 -13.83 11.69
C PRO A 21 3.29 -13.24 12.71
N ALA A 22 4.25 -12.44 12.26
CA ALA A 22 5.23 -11.79 13.14
C ALA A 22 4.68 -10.54 13.87
N LEU A 23 3.47 -10.09 13.51
CA LEU A 23 2.79 -8.93 14.11
C LEU A 23 1.60 -9.34 15.01
N SER A 24 1.39 -10.62 15.25
CA SER A 24 0.24 -11.15 16.00
C SER A 24 0.09 -10.58 17.42
N ASP A 25 1.18 -10.18 18.06
CA ASP A 25 1.18 -9.56 19.40
C ASP A 25 0.47 -8.20 19.45
N TYR A 26 0.24 -7.57 18.29
CA TYR A 26 -0.45 -6.28 18.19
C TYR A 26 -1.95 -6.40 17.99
N GLY A 27 -2.48 -7.63 17.91
CA GLY A 27 -3.90 -7.96 17.87
C GLY A 27 -4.32 -8.63 16.54
N PRO A 28 -5.62 -8.86 16.36
CA PRO A 28 -6.13 -9.51 15.16
C PRO A 28 -5.90 -8.64 13.93
N ALA A 29 -5.55 -9.31 12.81
CA ALA A 29 -5.41 -8.67 11.50
C ALA A 29 -6.76 -8.65 10.77
N THR A 30 -7.11 -7.50 10.23
CA THR A 30 -8.21 -7.29 9.30
C THR A 30 -7.68 -6.73 7.98
N TYR A 31 -8.41 -6.93 6.89
CA TYR A 31 -7.92 -6.61 5.55
C TYR A 31 -8.99 -5.86 4.76
N ALA A 32 -8.56 -4.80 4.09
CA ALA A 32 -9.43 -4.06 3.18
C ALA A 32 -9.61 -4.81 1.85
N ASP A 33 -10.84 -4.85 1.35
CA ASP A 33 -11.14 -5.25 -0.03
C ASP A 33 -11.27 -4.00 -0.91
N LEU A 34 -10.32 -3.82 -1.82
CA LEU A 34 -10.29 -2.69 -2.76
C LEU A 34 -10.85 -3.06 -4.16
N SER A 35 -11.53 -4.21 -4.29
CA SER A 35 -12.00 -4.70 -5.58
C SER A 35 -13.31 -4.04 -6.06
N GLN A 36 -14.08 -3.42 -5.18
CA GLN A 36 -15.46 -3.02 -5.44
C GLN A 36 -15.62 -1.58 -5.92
N ASP A 37 -14.76 -0.67 -5.49
CA ASP A 37 -14.95 0.77 -5.66
C ASP A 37 -14.00 1.38 -6.70
N GLY A 38 -14.42 2.49 -7.30
CA GLY A 38 -13.69 3.20 -8.35
C GLY A 38 -13.03 4.51 -7.90
N SER A 39 -13.02 4.81 -6.59
CA SER A 39 -12.31 5.98 -6.06
C SER A 39 -11.69 5.68 -4.69
N ILE A 40 -10.65 6.45 -4.34
CA ILE A 40 -9.95 6.34 -3.06
C ILE A 40 -10.92 6.58 -1.90
N GLU A 41 -11.79 7.59 -2.01
CA GLU A 41 -12.77 7.96 -0.98
C GLU A 41 -13.81 6.85 -0.75
N ALA A 42 -14.27 6.19 -1.82
CA ALA A 42 -15.23 5.10 -1.71
C ALA A 42 -14.58 3.85 -1.09
N MET A 43 -13.35 3.52 -1.49
CA MET A 43 -12.56 2.43 -0.89
C MET A 43 -12.36 2.64 0.60
N ALA A 44 -11.98 3.85 1.02
CA ALA A 44 -11.80 4.20 2.42
C ALA A 44 -13.11 4.04 3.21
N ARG A 45 -14.21 4.56 2.69
CA ARG A 45 -15.53 4.46 3.32
C ARG A 45 -15.99 3.01 3.48
N ARG A 46 -15.84 2.18 2.44
CA ARG A 46 -16.15 0.74 2.51
C ARG A 46 -15.30 0.03 3.55
N THR A 47 -14.00 0.27 3.55
CA THR A 47 -13.07 -0.31 4.52
C THR A 47 -13.48 0.04 5.96
N LEU A 48 -13.92 1.27 6.21
CA LEU A 48 -14.34 1.72 7.53
C LEU A 48 -15.64 1.07 8.04
N MET A 49 -16.51 0.53 7.16
CA MET A 49 -17.73 -0.16 7.59
C MET A 49 -17.42 -1.45 8.36
N ASP A 50 -16.36 -2.18 7.94
CA ASP A 50 -15.99 -3.46 8.53
C ASP A 50 -14.74 -3.37 9.44
N ALA A 51 -14.13 -2.17 9.54
CA ALA A 51 -12.96 -1.95 10.36
C ALA A 51 -13.29 -1.99 11.86
N PRO A 52 -12.37 -2.46 12.72
CA PRO A 52 -12.48 -2.36 14.17
C PRO A 52 -12.66 -0.90 14.64
N ASP A 53 -13.18 -0.69 15.86
CA ASP A 53 -13.38 0.65 16.43
C ASP A 53 -12.09 1.46 16.48
N ARG A 54 -10.98 0.84 16.88
CA ARG A 54 -9.64 1.45 16.88
C ARG A 54 -8.59 0.46 16.38
N PHE A 55 -7.70 0.94 15.52
CA PHE A 55 -6.73 0.07 14.85
C PHE A 55 -5.43 0.79 14.49
N ILE A 56 -4.37 -0.01 14.32
CA ILE A 56 -3.14 0.36 13.61
C ILE A 56 -3.43 0.16 12.13
N LEU A 57 -3.20 1.18 11.32
CA LEU A 57 -3.48 1.18 9.88
C LEU A 57 -2.20 1.03 9.07
N THR A 58 -2.16 0.02 8.20
CA THR A 58 -1.01 -0.23 7.31
C THR A 58 -1.47 -0.17 5.86
N GLY A 59 -0.92 0.76 5.08
CA GLY A 59 -1.25 0.93 3.65
C GLY A 59 -0.04 0.71 2.75
N PHE A 60 -0.19 -0.13 1.72
CA PHE A 60 0.84 -0.42 0.74
C PHE A 60 0.51 0.20 -0.62
N SER A 61 1.43 0.94 -1.23
CA SER A 61 1.30 1.48 -2.60
C SER A 61 0.00 2.28 -2.79
N MET A 62 -0.92 1.83 -3.66
CA MET A 62 -2.26 2.42 -3.81
C MET A 62 -3.02 2.42 -2.47
N GLY A 63 -2.88 1.38 -1.66
CA GLY A 63 -3.46 1.31 -0.32
C GLY A 63 -2.95 2.39 0.63
N GLY A 64 -1.80 3.00 0.38
CA GLY A 64 -1.31 4.16 1.13
C GLY A 64 -2.15 5.42 0.91
N TYR A 65 -2.68 5.65 -0.30
CA TYR A 65 -3.65 6.72 -0.57
C TYR A 65 -4.97 6.45 0.16
N VAL A 66 -5.46 5.20 0.11
CA VAL A 66 -6.67 4.79 0.83
C VAL A 66 -6.47 4.92 2.34
N ALA A 67 -5.31 4.56 2.87
CA ALA A 67 -5.01 4.68 4.29
C ALA A 67 -5.04 6.14 4.78
N ARG A 68 -4.43 7.08 4.05
CA ARG A 68 -4.53 8.50 4.41
C ARG A 68 -5.96 9.02 4.33
N GLU A 69 -6.73 8.59 3.36
CA GLU A 69 -8.15 8.92 3.27
C GLU A 69 -8.95 8.32 4.44
N ILE A 70 -8.63 7.11 4.92
CA ILE A 70 -9.21 6.53 6.13
C ILE A 70 -8.90 7.41 7.35
N VAL A 71 -7.66 7.88 7.50
CA VAL A 71 -7.30 8.81 8.59
C VAL A 71 -8.14 10.09 8.50
N ARG A 72 -8.33 10.64 7.30
CA ARG A 72 -9.13 11.86 7.09
C ARG A 72 -10.61 11.66 7.44
N GLN A 73 -11.20 10.49 7.13
CA GLN A 73 -12.61 10.18 7.41
C GLN A 73 -12.85 9.78 8.87
N ALA A 74 -11.90 9.17 9.53
CA ALA A 74 -12.04 8.62 10.88
C ALA A 74 -10.75 8.76 11.71
N PRO A 75 -10.25 10.00 11.97
CA PRO A 75 -8.97 10.22 12.62
C PRO A 75 -8.88 9.58 14.01
N ASP A 76 -9.97 9.61 14.78
CA ASP A 76 -10.00 9.08 16.15
C ASP A 76 -9.93 7.55 16.23
N ARG A 77 -10.13 6.84 15.10
CA ARG A 77 -10.05 5.38 15.03
C ARG A 77 -8.64 4.88 14.70
N VAL A 78 -7.78 5.72 14.10
CA VAL A 78 -6.43 5.33 13.69
C VAL A 78 -5.42 5.66 14.79
N THR A 79 -4.90 4.63 15.44
CA THR A 79 -3.95 4.80 16.58
C THR A 79 -2.50 4.94 16.12
N ALA A 80 -2.18 4.46 14.92
CA ALA A 80 -0.88 4.61 14.27
C ALA A 80 -1.05 4.35 12.76
N LEU A 81 -0.27 5.02 11.93
CA LEU A 81 -0.30 4.91 10.46
C LEU A 81 1.05 4.40 9.94
N ILE A 82 1.03 3.33 9.14
CA ILE A 82 2.21 2.76 8.50
C ILE A 82 2.01 2.83 6.98
N LEU A 83 2.88 3.54 6.28
CA LEU A 83 2.84 3.76 4.85
C LEU A 83 4.04 3.08 4.18
N ILE A 84 3.79 2.12 3.30
CA ILE A 84 4.82 1.29 2.67
C ILE A 84 4.80 1.50 1.16
N ALA A 85 5.94 1.85 0.57
CA ALA A 85 6.14 1.97 -0.88
C ALA A 85 5.03 2.81 -1.55
N THR A 86 4.73 3.99 -1.02
CA THR A 86 3.64 4.87 -1.48
C THR A 86 4.08 6.31 -1.65
N SER A 87 3.19 7.17 -2.14
CA SER A 87 3.45 8.57 -2.45
C SER A 87 2.23 9.42 -2.08
N ALA A 88 2.42 10.73 -1.88
CA ALA A 88 1.35 11.71 -1.77
C ALA A 88 1.14 12.53 -3.05
N ARG A 89 1.94 12.28 -4.09
CA ARG A 89 1.81 12.99 -5.37
C ARG A 89 0.55 12.58 -6.10
N GLY A 90 -0.07 13.55 -6.77
CA GLY A 90 -1.15 13.29 -7.72
C GLY A 90 -0.64 12.70 -9.03
N ASP A 91 -1.56 12.19 -9.83
CA ASP A 91 -1.24 11.71 -11.18
C ASP A 91 -0.91 12.90 -12.11
N SER A 92 0.20 12.82 -12.83
CA SER A 92 0.49 13.73 -13.94
C SER A 92 -0.44 13.48 -15.14
N ASP A 93 -0.52 14.44 -16.07
CA ASP A 93 -1.31 14.26 -17.31
C ASP A 93 -0.88 13.02 -18.10
N VAL A 94 0.42 12.76 -18.15
CA VAL A 94 1.00 11.60 -18.83
C VAL A 94 0.56 10.29 -18.16
N GLU A 95 0.56 10.26 -16.83
CA GLU A 95 0.10 9.07 -16.08
C GLU A 95 -1.40 8.84 -16.27
N ARG A 96 -2.23 9.91 -16.25
CA ARG A 96 -3.67 9.80 -16.53
C ARG A 96 -3.94 9.25 -17.91
N GLN A 97 -3.26 9.75 -18.93
CA GLN A 97 -3.40 9.24 -20.31
C GLN A 97 -2.97 7.77 -20.43
N ARG A 98 -1.82 7.41 -19.84
CA ARG A 98 -1.34 6.02 -19.83
C ARG A 98 -2.34 5.07 -19.16
N LYS A 99 -2.89 5.45 -18.01
CA LYS A 99 -3.91 4.69 -17.30
C LYS A 99 -5.17 4.47 -18.14
N ALA A 100 -5.65 5.53 -18.83
CA ALA A 100 -6.82 5.45 -19.70
C ALA A 100 -6.61 4.48 -20.88
N VAL A 101 -5.44 4.51 -21.50
CA VAL A 101 -5.08 3.58 -22.59
C VAL A 101 -5.05 2.13 -22.07
N VAL A 102 -4.40 1.88 -20.94
CA VAL A 102 -4.29 0.54 -20.34
C VAL A 102 -5.67 -0.01 -19.94
N ALA A 103 -6.52 0.81 -19.33
CA ALA A 103 -7.88 0.44 -18.98
C ALA A 103 -8.74 0.12 -20.21
N GLY A 104 -8.58 0.87 -21.29
CA GLY A 104 -9.28 0.65 -22.56
C GLY A 104 -8.88 -0.67 -23.25
N GLN A 105 -7.61 -1.03 -23.21
CA GLN A 105 -7.12 -2.30 -23.76
C GLN A 105 -7.66 -3.52 -23.01
N ALA A 106 -7.85 -3.42 -21.71
CA ALA A 106 -8.39 -4.50 -20.89
C ALA A 106 -9.89 -4.78 -21.18
N ALA A 107 -10.62 -3.83 -21.72
CA ALA A 107 -12.06 -3.96 -22.01
C ALA A 107 -12.36 -4.88 -23.21
N GLY A 108 -11.39 -5.16 -24.10
CA GLY A 108 -11.58 -5.94 -25.33
C GLY A 108 -11.04 -7.37 -25.33
N THR A 109 -10.32 -7.77 -24.27
CA THR A 109 -9.66 -9.09 -24.20
C THR A 109 -9.91 -9.75 -22.84
N ALA A 110 -9.91 -11.10 -22.81
CA ALA A 110 -9.94 -11.81 -21.54
C ALA A 110 -8.73 -11.40 -20.69
N PHE A 111 -8.97 -10.83 -19.52
CA PHE A 111 -7.91 -10.40 -18.59
C PHE A 111 -7.10 -11.62 -18.13
N LYS A 112 -5.79 -11.56 -18.32
CA LYS A 112 -4.84 -12.64 -18.01
C LYS A 112 -3.92 -12.31 -16.81
N GLY A 113 -4.36 -11.44 -15.91
CA GLY A 113 -3.52 -10.94 -14.82
C GLY A 113 -2.55 -9.84 -15.29
N LEU A 114 -1.69 -9.40 -14.39
CA LEU A 114 -0.61 -8.47 -14.71
C LEU A 114 0.43 -9.14 -15.60
N SER A 115 0.99 -8.40 -16.56
CA SER A 115 2.07 -8.94 -17.40
C SER A 115 3.31 -9.26 -16.59
N ARG A 116 4.06 -10.29 -17.00
CA ARG A 116 5.32 -10.66 -16.33
C ARG A 116 6.30 -9.47 -16.26
N SER A 117 6.38 -8.65 -17.32
CA SER A 117 7.23 -7.47 -17.34
C SER A 117 6.81 -6.42 -16.31
N ALA A 118 5.51 -6.19 -16.12
CA ALA A 118 5.00 -5.28 -15.10
C ALA A 118 5.32 -5.80 -13.69
N ILE A 119 5.19 -7.10 -13.45
CA ILE A 119 5.54 -7.70 -12.16
C ILE A 119 7.06 -7.58 -11.92
N LEU A 120 7.89 -7.94 -12.88
CA LEU A 120 9.35 -7.84 -12.77
C LEU A 120 9.81 -6.39 -12.51
N SER A 121 9.16 -5.38 -13.10
CA SER A 121 9.50 -3.98 -12.85
C SER A 121 9.20 -3.51 -11.43
N SER A 122 8.38 -4.26 -10.68
CA SER A 122 8.06 -3.97 -9.28
C SER A 122 9.02 -4.62 -8.27
N LEU A 123 9.89 -5.53 -8.72
CA LEU A 123 10.86 -6.20 -7.85
C LEU A 123 12.24 -5.56 -7.93
N HIS A 124 13.04 -5.78 -6.88
CA HIS A 124 14.48 -5.55 -6.95
C HIS A 124 15.09 -6.44 -8.05
N PRO A 125 16.10 -5.97 -8.82
CA PRO A 125 16.70 -6.76 -9.89
C PRO A 125 17.17 -8.15 -9.47
N ASP A 126 17.79 -8.25 -8.29
CA ASP A 126 18.29 -9.53 -7.75
C ASP A 126 17.15 -10.50 -7.38
N ASN A 127 15.94 -9.97 -7.16
CA ASN A 127 14.74 -10.77 -6.90
C ASN A 127 13.97 -11.18 -8.16
N ALA A 128 14.46 -10.84 -9.37
CA ALA A 128 13.80 -11.17 -10.64
C ALA A 128 13.65 -12.69 -10.88
N GLY A 129 14.46 -13.51 -10.21
CA GLY A 129 14.40 -14.98 -10.22
C GLY A 129 13.43 -15.59 -9.18
N ARG A 130 12.80 -14.79 -8.30
CA ARG A 130 11.89 -15.24 -7.24
C ARG A 130 10.52 -15.61 -7.83
N THR A 131 10.43 -16.83 -8.40
CA THR A 131 9.20 -17.33 -9.04
C THR A 131 8.07 -17.44 -8.05
N ASP A 132 8.36 -17.72 -6.77
CA ASP A 132 7.39 -17.74 -5.68
C ASP A 132 6.65 -16.39 -5.52
N ILE A 133 7.35 -15.26 -5.62
CA ILE A 133 6.75 -13.92 -5.58
C ILE A 133 6.00 -13.62 -6.87
N LEU A 134 6.61 -13.93 -8.03
CA LEU A 134 5.99 -13.69 -9.34
C LEU A 134 4.64 -14.40 -9.47
N ASP A 135 4.59 -15.69 -9.08
CA ASP A 135 3.39 -16.51 -9.17
C ASP A 135 2.29 -16.00 -8.22
N ARG A 136 2.65 -15.55 -7.02
CA ARG A 136 1.72 -14.97 -6.05
C ARG A 136 1.10 -13.66 -6.55
N ILE A 137 1.89 -12.74 -7.09
CA ILE A 137 1.40 -11.47 -7.65
C ILE A 137 0.48 -11.77 -8.85
N GLN A 138 0.86 -12.70 -9.72
CA GLN A 138 0.05 -13.09 -10.85
C GLN A 138 -1.28 -13.71 -10.40
N ALA A 139 -1.25 -14.61 -9.42
CA ALA A 139 -2.43 -15.25 -8.87
C ALA A 139 -3.38 -14.23 -8.20
N ALA A 140 -2.85 -13.25 -7.46
CA ALA A 140 -3.64 -12.15 -6.90
C ALA A 140 -4.34 -11.36 -8.03
N GLY A 141 -3.60 -10.99 -9.08
CA GLY A 141 -4.17 -10.32 -10.26
C GLY A 141 -5.31 -11.11 -10.90
N TYR A 142 -5.19 -12.43 -10.99
CA TYR A 142 -6.27 -13.30 -11.50
C TYR A 142 -7.50 -13.28 -10.60
N ARG A 143 -7.33 -13.39 -9.29
CA ARG A 143 -8.44 -13.33 -8.31
C ARG A 143 -9.17 -11.99 -8.35
N MET A 144 -8.41 -10.89 -8.48
CA MET A 144 -8.98 -9.54 -8.59
C MET A 144 -9.79 -9.33 -9.87
N GLY A 145 -9.36 -9.91 -10.99
CA GLY A 145 -10.10 -9.92 -12.24
C GLY A 145 -10.04 -8.62 -13.05
N GLY A 146 -10.53 -8.69 -14.30
CA GLY A 146 -10.43 -7.61 -15.28
C GLY A 146 -11.26 -6.36 -14.95
N ASP A 147 -12.43 -6.53 -14.34
CA ASP A 147 -13.28 -5.40 -13.94
C ASP A 147 -12.63 -4.58 -12.85
N THR A 148 -12.01 -5.23 -11.88
CA THR A 148 -11.22 -4.55 -10.83
C THR A 148 -10.01 -3.85 -11.43
N PHE A 149 -9.29 -4.52 -12.35
CA PHE A 149 -8.16 -3.91 -13.05
C PHE A 149 -8.57 -2.61 -13.74
N ARG A 150 -9.68 -2.63 -14.49
CA ARG A 150 -10.20 -1.44 -15.16
C ARG A 150 -10.58 -0.34 -14.17
N ARG A 151 -11.33 -0.66 -13.11
CA ARG A 151 -11.71 0.31 -12.08
C ARG A 151 -10.50 0.95 -11.41
N GLN A 152 -9.57 0.13 -10.92
CA GLN A 152 -8.38 0.62 -10.23
C GLN A 152 -7.42 1.39 -11.17
N SER A 153 -7.33 1.02 -12.45
CA SER A 153 -6.53 1.75 -13.43
C SER A 153 -7.05 3.15 -13.70
N LEU A 154 -8.36 3.38 -13.56
CA LEU A 154 -8.99 4.68 -13.78
C LEU A 154 -9.07 5.56 -12.52
N ILE A 155 -8.62 5.06 -11.36
CA ILE A 155 -8.58 5.87 -10.14
C ILE A 155 -7.68 7.07 -10.33
N GLU A 156 -8.22 8.25 -10.12
CA GLU A 156 -7.48 9.50 -10.07
C GLU A 156 -6.86 9.67 -8.69
N ARG A 157 -5.55 9.93 -8.65
CA ARG A 157 -4.84 10.29 -7.43
C ARG A 157 -4.66 11.79 -7.39
N ARG A 158 -5.18 12.42 -6.35
CA ARG A 158 -4.96 13.84 -6.11
C ARG A 158 -3.61 14.08 -5.46
N ASP A 159 -3.07 15.26 -5.64
CA ASP A 159 -1.90 15.67 -4.87
C ASP A 159 -2.34 15.99 -3.44
N GLU A 160 -1.79 15.25 -2.49
CA GLU A 160 -2.16 15.34 -1.07
C GLU A 160 -1.01 15.89 -0.21
N ARG A 161 0.09 16.37 -0.83
CA ARG A 161 1.28 16.83 -0.09
C ARG A 161 0.95 17.95 0.90
N ASP A 162 0.12 18.90 0.52
CA ASP A 162 -0.28 20.02 1.39
C ASP A 162 -1.21 19.58 2.55
N ALA A 163 -1.85 18.43 2.42
CA ALA A 163 -2.75 17.89 3.44
C ALA A 163 -2.06 16.98 4.47
N LEU A 164 -0.82 16.58 4.24
CA LEU A 164 -0.10 15.62 5.10
C LEU A 164 0.04 16.11 6.54
N ALA A 165 0.28 17.40 6.77
CA ALA A 165 0.42 17.99 8.10
C ALA A 165 -0.85 17.89 8.97
N SER A 166 -2.01 17.61 8.37
CA SER A 166 -3.26 17.39 9.13
C SER A 166 -3.35 16.00 9.78
N ILE A 167 -2.48 15.06 9.39
CA ILE A 167 -2.41 13.72 9.99
C ILE A 167 -1.64 13.82 11.30
N GLN A 168 -2.32 13.55 12.43
CA GLN A 168 -1.78 13.74 13.79
C GLN A 168 -1.39 12.44 14.48
N CYS A 169 -1.82 11.27 13.98
CA CYS A 169 -1.44 10.00 14.59
C CYS A 169 0.04 9.68 14.31
N PRO A 170 0.73 8.99 15.23
CA PRO A 170 2.08 8.49 14.99
C PRO A 170 2.17 7.80 13.63
N SER A 171 3.17 8.15 12.84
CA SER A 171 3.28 7.68 11.45
C SER A 171 4.67 7.12 11.13
N LEU A 172 4.71 6.01 10.40
CA LEU A 172 5.94 5.39 9.90
C LEU A 172 5.86 5.31 8.37
N VAL A 173 6.88 5.82 7.69
CA VAL A 173 7.04 5.72 6.24
C VAL A 173 8.15 4.73 5.92
N ILE A 174 7.87 3.75 5.07
CA ILE A 174 8.82 2.70 4.67
C ILE A 174 8.96 2.69 3.15
N ALA A 175 10.20 2.74 2.67
CA ALA A 175 10.53 2.65 1.25
C ALA A 175 11.36 1.40 0.95
N GLY A 176 11.20 0.82 -0.23
CA GLY A 176 12.19 -0.08 -0.80
C GLY A 176 13.39 0.71 -1.35
N GLU A 177 14.60 0.20 -1.20
CA GLU A 177 15.81 0.90 -1.60
C GLU A 177 15.83 1.18 -3.10
N GLU A 178 15.43 0.20 -3.91
CA GLU A 178 15.37 0.29 -5.38
C GLU A 178 13.93 0.25 -5.92
N ASP A 179 12.98 0.86 -5.19
CA ASP A 179 11.61 0.98 -5.69
C ASP A 179 11.56 1.91 -6.91
N ARG A 180 11.24 1.31 -8.08
CA ARG A 180 11.14 2.00 -9.37
C ARG A 180 9.73 2.50 -9.68
N LEU A 181 8.74 2.13 -8.86
CA LEU A 181 7.34 2.55 -9.03
C LEU A 181 6.97 3.70 -8.11
N ARG A 182 7.56 3.73 -6.91
CA ARG A 182 7.43 4.78 -5.89
C ARG A 182 8.80 5.09 -5.33
N SER A 183 9.42 6.11 -5.90
CA SER A 183 10.81 6.42 -5.59
C SER A 183 11.03 6.74 -4.12
N ARG A 184 12.24 6.51 -3.64
CA ARG A 184 12.67 6.94 -2.30
C ARG A 184 12.44 8.44 -2.07
N ALA A 185 12.56 9.27 -3.12
CA ALA A 185 12.28 10.70 -3.03
C ALA A 185 10.80 10.98 -2.71
N GLU A 186 9.86 10.25 -3.30
CA GLU A 186 8.43 10.36 -2.98
C GLU A 186 8.13 9.91 -1.54
N ALA A 187 8.78 8.85 -1.06
CA ALA A 187 8.65 8.41 0.32
C ALA A 187 9.24 9.44 1.31
N LEU A 188 10.35 10.09 0.95
CA LEU A 188 10.94 11.17 1.75
C LEU A 188 10.02 12.41 1.80
N GLU A 189 9.33 12.77 0.70
CA GLU A 189 8.32 13.82 0.70
C GLU A 189 7.15 13.51 1.66
N LEU A 190 6.70 12.25 1.70
CA LEU A 190 5.71 11.80 2.67
C LEU A 190 6.20 12.01 4.10
N HIS A 191 7.42 11.56 4.39
CA HIS A 191 8.03 11.71 5.73
C HIS A 191 8.14 13.18 6.14
N ILE A 192 8.63 14.04 5.27
CA ILE A 192 8.77 15.47 5.55
C ILE A 192 7.39 16.13 5.79
N GLY A 193 6.38 15.75 5.04
CA GLY A 193 5.03 16.29 5.16
C GLY A 193 4.26 15.76 6.38
N LEU A 194 4.56 14.55 6.85
CA LEU A 194 3.97 13.92 8.04
C LEU A 194 4.79 14.32 9.28
N VAL A 195 4.34 15.37 9.96
CA VAL A 195 5.08 15.92 11.11
C VAL A 195 5.29 14.86 12.19
N GLY A 196 6.55 14.68 12.62
CA GLY A 196 6.91 13.71 13.66
C GLY A 196 6.90 12.24 13.20
N SER A 197 6.78 11.98 11.90
CA SER A 197 6.87 10.60 11.41
C SER A 197 8.29 10.03 11.52
N SER A 198 8.39 8.70 11.48
CA SER A 198 9.64 7.96 11.28
C SER A 198 9.80 7.55 9.83
N PHE A 199 11.05 7.40 9.35
CA PHE A 199 11.37 7.00 7.98
C PHE A 199 12.38 5.86 7.95
N GLU A 200 12.06 4.78 7.24
CA GLU A 200 12.90 3.61 7.10
C GLU A 200 13.04 3.19 5.63
N VAL A 201 14.22 2.67 5.29
CA VAL A 201 14.50 2.11 3.96
C VAL A 201 14.87 0.63 4.11
N VAL A 202 14.20 -0.22 3.35
CA VAL A 202 14.49 -1.65 3.34
C VAL A 202 15.47 -1.95 2.21
N ALA A 203 16.68 -2.35 2.58
CA ALA A 203 17.73 -2.70 1.62
C ALA A 203 17.36 -3.93 0.77
N ASP A 204 17.93 -4.02 -0.42
CA ASP A 204 17.77 -5.15 -1.36
C ASP A 204 16.29 -5.43 -1.74
N THR A 205 15.44 -4.40 -1.70
CA THR A 205 14.02 -4.51 -2.09
C THR A 205 13.64 -3.47 -3.14
N GLY A 206 12.75 -3.88 -4.04
CA GLY A 206 12.03 -3.02 -4.95
C GLY A 206 10.74 -2.51 -4.33
N HIS A 207 9.68 -2.45 -5.16
CA HIS A 207 8.36 -1.99 -4.73
C HIS A 207 7.66 -2.98 -3.78
N MET A 208 7.87 -4.29 -4.00
CA MET A 208 7.12 -5.35 -3.30
C MET A 208 7.73 -5.70 -1.93
N VAL A 209 8.09 -4.70 -1.14
CA VAL A 209 8.70 -4.84 0.20
C VAL A 209 8.03 -5.91 1.07
N PRO A 210 6.67 -6.03 1.15
CA PRO A 210 6.03 -7.05 1.98
C PRO A 210 6.27 -8.50 1.50
N MET A 211 6.62 -8.69 0.24
CA MET A 211 6.92 -10.01 -0.32
C MET A 211 8.43 -10.26 -0.48
N GLU A 212 9.21 -9.22 -0.74
CA GLU A 212 10.66 -9.32 -0.95
C GLU A 212 11.42 -9.49 0.36
N ALA A 213 11.00 -8.76 1.42
CA ALA A 213 11.66 -8.79 2.73
C ALA A 213 10.66 -8.79 3.90
N PRO A 214 9.73 -9.77 3.99
CA PRO A 214 8.64 -9.77 4.98
C PRO A 214 9.13 -9.75 6.43
N GLN A 215 10.20 -10.50 6.74
CA GLN A 215 10.75 -10.56 8.11
C GLN A 215 11.38 -9.23 8.51
N ARG A 216 12.13 -8.60 7.60
CA ARG A 216 12.73 -7.28 7.84
C ARG A 216 11.66 -6.21 8.04
N LEU A 217 10.63 -6.22 7.18
CA LEU A 217 9.48 -5.33 7.31
C LEU A 217 8.77 -5.50 8.66
N ALA A 218 8.49 -6.74 9.05
CA ALA A 218 7.85 -7.02 10.34
C ALA A 218 8.71 -6.56 11.53
N THR A 219 10.02 -6.73 11.47
CA THR A 219 10.96 -6.26 12.50
C THR A 219 10.89 -4.74 12.64
N ILE A 220 10.99 -4.00 11.54
CA ILE A 220 10.90 -2.52 11.52
C ILE A 220 9.58 -2.05 12.16
N ILE A 221 8.46 -2.65 11.75
CA ILE A 221 7.14 -2.31 12.29
C ILE A 221 7.07 -2.58 13.80
N ARG A 222 7.57 -3.74 14.26
CA ARG A 222 7.56 -4.10 15.69
C ARG A 222 8.40 -3.16 16.54
N GLU A 223 9.62 -2.87 16.11
CA GLU A 223 10.54 -1.97 16.80
C GLU A 223 9.94 -0.58 16.92
N TRP A 224 9.40 -0.04 15.83
CA TRP A 224 8.75 1.25 15.84
C TRP A 224 7.50 1.28 16.75
N LEU A 225 6.61 0.30 16.66
CA LEU A 225 5.42 0.23 17.52
C LEU A 225 5.77 0.07 19.01
N ALA A 226 6.89 -0.59 19.34
CA ALA A 226 7.37 -0.69 20.71
C ALA A 226 7.84 0.66 21.26
N GLN A 227 8.51 1.49 20.43
CA GLN A 227 8.91 2.85 20.78
C GLN A 227 7.69 3.74 21.04
N GLN A 228 6.66 3.68 20.16
CA GLN A 228 5.43 4.47 20.36
C GLN A 228 4.69 4.14 21.66
N LYS A 229 4.75 2.88 22.11
CA LYS A 229 4.16 2.48 23.41
C LYS A 229 4.95 2.99 24.62
N ALA A 230 6.24 3.23 24.48
CA ALA A 230 7.09 3.73 25.56
C ALA A 230 6.97 5.26 25.74
N GLU A 231 6.52 5.97 24.69
CA GLU A 231 6.38 7.43 24.66
C GLU A 231 4.95 7.91 25.02
N ALA A 232 3.98 6.99 25.08
CA ALA A 232 2.56 7.27 25.36
C ALA A 232 2.23 7.11 26.85
#